data_92ac65435325fc665341bc369a042826
#
_entry.id   92ac65435325fc665341bc369a042826
#
_cell.length_a   1.000
_cell.length_b   1.000
_cell.length_c   1.000
_cell.angle_alpha   90.00
_cell.angle_beta   90.00
_cell.angle_gamma   90.00
#
_symmetry.space_group_name_H-M   'P 1'
#
loop_
_entity.id
_entity.type
_entity.pdbx_description
1 polymer ?
#
loop_
_entity_poly.entity_id
_entity_poly.type
_entity_poly.pdbx_seq_one_letter_code
_entity_poly.pdbx_strand_id
1 'polypeptide(L)'
;MRKHLKRIAFLVSLFLMYLVGKEMVQLYHYASAIHPYFAYGLFGLLGVLFVFYAVVPVAAILRMPRYEPPTTDEREAADVLARRVARLKRNPYLVATGFDVAALEPTPESYAAAIAPLKEEARRVRKRYVAHLFYATAISQNGFLDAALILSAHVNLTKDLFTLYGGRATARDLWGVAKRLY
;
A
#
# COMPACT_ATOMS: atom_id res chain seq x y z
N MET A 1 19.20 20.94 -1.96
CA MET A 1 17.81 20.56 -2.19
C MET A 1 17.26 19.51 -1.21
N ARG A 2 17.89 18.35 -0.95
CA ARG A 2 17.35 17.30 -0.04
C ARG A 2 17.03 17.75 1.41
N LYS A 3 17.81 18.70 1.99
CA LYS A 3 17.58 19.20 3.35
C LYS A 3 16.32 20.07 3.45
N HIS A 4 16.05 20.89 2.45
CA HIS A 4 14.86 21.75 2.40
C HIS A 4 13.58 20.93 2.19
N LEU A 5 13.62 19.94 1.30
CA LEU A 5 12.49 19.04 1.07
C LEU A 5 12.10 18.25 2.34
N LYS A 6 13.09 17.76 3.11
CA LYS A 6 12.83 17.11 4.40
C LYS A 6 12.18 18.05 5.43
N ARG A 7 12.62 19.31 5.47
CA ARG A 7 12.02 20.31 6.37
C ARG A 7 10.59 20.65 5.99
N ILE A 8 10.32 20.82 4.69
CA ILE A 8 8.97 21.07 4.18
C ILE A 8 8.07 19.86 4.48
N ALA A 9 8.52 18.65 4.19
CA ALA A 9 7.75 17.43 4.50
C ALA A 9 7.48 17.29 5.99
N PHE A 10 8.44 17.63 6.86
CA PHE A 10 8.25 17.63 8.31
C PHE A 10 7.20 18.65 8.76
N LEU A 11 7.27 19.89 8.24
CA LEU A 11 6.30 20.95 8.56
C LEU A 11 4.89 20.59 8.08
N VAL A 12 4.75 20.04 6.87
CA VAL A 12 3.47 19.56 6.35
C VAL A 12 2.93 18.42 7.21
N SER A 13 3.78 17.47 7.61
CA SER A 13 3.38 16.38 8.50
C SER A 13 2.92 16.88 9.87
N LEU A 14 3.62 17.86 10.44
CA LEU A 14 3.25 18.48 11.73
C LEU A 14 1.92 19.22 11.61
N PHE A 15 1.71 19.95 10.52
CA PHE A 15 0.46 20.67 10.26
C PHE A 15 -0.72 19.69 10.09
N LEU A 16 -0.54 18.60 9.33
CA LEU A 16 -1.57 17.55 9.20
C LEU A 16 -1.89 16.90 10.56
N MET A 17 -0.87 16.63 11.38
CA MET A 17 -1.05 16.07 12.71
C MET A 17 -1.83 17.02 13.63
N TYR A 18 -1.55 18.34 13.53
CA TYR A 18 -2.33 19.36 14.24
C TYR A 18 -3.79 19.39 13.80
N LEU A 19 -4.07 19.34 12.48
CA LEU A 19 -5.44 19.33 11.96
C LEU A 19 -6.21 18.10 12.45
N VAL A 20 -5.60 16.92 12.36
CA VAL A 20 -6.21 15.67 12.86
C VAL A 20 -6.48 15.76 14.35
N GLY A 21 -5.51 16.24 15.13
CA GLY A 21 -5.67 16.41 16.58
C GLY A 21 -6.82 17.36 16.94
N LYS A 22 -6.91 18.48 16.23
CA LYS A 22 -8.02 19.45 16.40
C LYS A 22 -9.38 18.79 16.14
N GLU A 23 -9.53 18.07 15.02
CA GLU A 23 -10.78 17.39 14.68
C GLU A 23 -11.16 16.30 15.70
N MET A 24 -10.16 15.56 16.20
CA MET A 24 -10.38 14.55 17.25
C MET A 24 -10.86 15.17 18.56
N VAL A 25 -10.25 16.29 19.00
CA VAL A 25 -10.69 17.03 20.19
C VAL A 25 -12.11 17.55 20.01
N GLN A 26 -12.42 18.12 18.86
CA GLN A 26 -13.77 18.63 18.56
C GLN A 26 -14.81 17.50 18.56
N LEU A 27 -14.50 16.35 17.94
CA LEU A 27 -15.35 15.17 17.96
C LEU A 27 -15.58 14.66 19.38
N TYR A 28 -14.53 14.65 20.22
CA TYR A 28 -14.65 14.28 21.63
C TYR A 28 -15.63 15.20 22.36
N HIS A 29 -15.51 16.52 22.18
CA HIS A 29 -16.41 17.48 22.81
C HIS A 29 -17.87 17.29 22.37
N TYR A 30 -18.13 17.07 21.09
CA TYR A 30 -19.49 16.79 20.62
C TYR A 30 -20.05 15.49 21.17
N ALA A 31 -19.25 14.43 21.18
CA ALA A 31 -19.69 13.14 21.70
C ALA A 31 -19.92 13.18 23.24
N SER A 32 -19.04 13.87 23.98
CA SER A 32 -19.16 14.02 25.43
C SER A 32 -20.32 14.93 25.86
N ALA A 33 -20.75 15.87 24.99
CA ALA A 33 -21.92 16.69 25.22
C ALA A 33 -23.23 15.87 25.22
N ILE A 34 -23.26 14.73 24.51
CA ILE A 34 -24.36 13.77 24.55
C ILE A 34 -24.28 12.96 25.86
N HIS A 35 -23.13 12.26 26.04
CA HIS A 35 -22.84 11.50 27.25
C HIS A 35 -21.34 11.11 27.29
N PRO A 36 -20.66 11.19 28.43
CA PRO A 36 -19.22 10.84 28.55
C PRO A 36 -18.91 9.41 28.09
N TYR A 37 -19.74 8.43 28.46
CA TYR A 37 -19.53 7.03 28.03
C TYR A 37 -19.73 6.82 26.53
N PHE A 38 -20.59 7.64 25.89
CA PHE A 38 -20.73 7.63 24.42
C PHE A 38 -19.44 8.07 23.72
N ALA A 39 -18.78 9.11 24.25
CA ALA A 39 -17.48 9.53 23.74
C ALA A 39 -16.43 8.42 23.84
N TYR A 40 -16.33 7.74 25.00
CA TYR A 40 -15.37 6.63 25.16
C TYR A 40 -15.70 5.46 24.21
N GLY A 41 -16.96 5.09 24.06
CA GLY A 41 -17.39 4.04 23.11
C GLY A 41 -17.07 4.40 21.67
N LEU A 42 -17.34 5.62 21.24
CA LEU A 42 -17.03 6.13 19.91
C LEU A 42 -15.51 6.09 19.63
N PHE A 43 -14.70 6.59 20.57
CA PHE A 43 -13.25 6.59 20.41
C PHE A 43 -12.66 5.19 20.46
N GLY A 44 -13.21 4.29 21.27
CA GLY A 44 -12.86 2.88 21.26
C GLY A 44 -13.13 2.23 19.91
N LEU A 45 -14.31 2.47 19.33
CA LEU A 45 -14.67 1.99 17.98
C LEU A 45 -13.74 2.56 16.91
N LEU A 46 -13.48 3.87 16.92
CA LEU A 46 -12.55 4.51 15.97
C LEU A 46 -11.14 3.95 16.10
N GLY A 47 -10.68 3.70 17.32
CA GLY A 47 -9.38 3.05 17.59
C GLY A 47 -9.29 1.65 16.99
N VAL A 48 -10.33 0.83 17.17
CA VAL A 48 -10.40 -0.52 16.56
C VAL A 48 -10.38 -0.42 15.04
N LEU A 49 -11.19 0.45 14.45
CA LEU A 49 -11.21 0.67 13.00
C LEU A 49 -9.85 1.13 12.49
N PHE A 50 -9.19 2.06 13.18
CA PHE A 50 -7.85 2.52 12.82
C PHE A 50 -6.82 1.37 12.83
N VAL A 51 -6.84 0.53 13.85
CA VAL A 51 -5.96 -0.63 13.91
C VAL A 51 -6.22 -1.56 12.72
N PHE A 52 -7.47 -1.92 12.43
CA PHE A 52 -7.80 -2.84 11.34
C PHE A 52 -7.51 -2.25 9.95
N TYR A 53 -7.83 -0.99 9.72
CA TYR A 53 -7.76 -0.38 8.37
C TYR A 53 -6.45 0.34 8.09
N ALA A 54 -5.66 0.69 9.11
CA ALA A 54 -4.37 1.35 8.93
C ALA A 54 -3.20 0.50 9.45
N VAL A 55 -3.22 0.11 10.74
CA VAL A 55 -2.05 -0.54 11.36
C VAL A 55 -1.82 -1.94 10.80
N VAL A 56 -2.86 -2.76 10.70
CA VAL A 56 -2.74 -4.15 10.20
C VAL A 56 -2.24 -4.19 8.75
N PRO A 57 -2.79 -3.43 7.78
CA PRO A 57 -2.28 -3.41 6.40
C PRO A 57 -0.83 -2.90 6.31
N VAL A 58 -0.49 -1.85 7.04
CA VAL A 58 0.89 -1.32 7.07
C VAL A 58 1.85 -2.34 7.65
N ALA A 59 1.49 -3.00 8.75
CA ALA A 59 2.31 -4.06 9.34
C ALA A 59 2.49 -5.25 8.39
N ALA A 60 1.44 -5.63 7.66
CA ALA A 60 1.51 -6.66 6.63
C ALA A 60 2.49 -6.28 5.51
N ILE A 61 2.42 -5.05 4.99
CA ILE A 61 3.37 -4.52 4.00
C ILE A 61 4.80 -4.56 4.54
N LEU A 62 5.01 -4.13 5.79
CA LEU A 62 6.34 -4.10 6.40
C LEU A 62 6.97 -5.49 6.58
N ARG A 63 6.15 -6.54 6.73
CA ARG A 63 6.60 -7.94 6.84
C ARG A 63 6.91 -8.58 5.49
N MET A 64 6.47 -8.01 4.37
CA MET A 64 6.74 -8.56 3.04
C MET A 64 8.24 -8.47 2.69
N PRO A 65 8.78 -9.44 1.93
CA PRO A 65 10.16 -9.38 1.44
C PRO A 65 10.38 -8.13 0.58
N ARG A 66 11.58 -7.57 0.65
CA ARG A 66 11.94 -6.40 -0.14
C ARG A 66 12.10 -6.77 -1.61
N TYR A 67 11.70 -5.85 -2.49
CA TYR A 67 12.00 -5.94 -3.90
C TYR A 67 13.51 -5.74 -4.11
N GLU A 68 14.09 -6.57 -4.96
CA GLU A 68 15.49 -6.46 -5.37
C GLU A 68 15.55 -5.66 -6.68
N PRO A 69 16.22 -4.48 -6.71
CA PRO A 69 16.31 -3.69 -7.93
C PRO A 69 17.11 -4.43 -9.01
N PRO A 70 16.89 -4.11 -10.30
CA PRO A 70 17.74 -4.64 -11.36
C PRO A 70 19.17 -4.12 -11.18
N THR A 71 20.15 -5.02 -11.36
CA THR A 71 21.57 -4.71 -11.34
C THR A 71 22.15 -4.76 -12.74
N THR A 72 23.27 -4.07 -12.96
CA THR A 72 24.02 -4.08 -14.22
C THR A 72 25.08 -5.16 -14.28
N ASP A 73 25.40 -5.80 -13.15
CA ASP A 73 26.33 -6.95 -13.11
C ASP A 73 25.57 -8.21 -13.57
N GLU A 74 26.08 -8.87 -14.61
CA GLU A 74 25.43 -10.04 -15.22
C GLU A 74 25.27 -11.22 -14.25
N ARG A 75 26.28 -11.47 -13.39
CA ARG A 75 26.22 -12.55 -12.39
C ARG A 75 25.19 -12.24 -11.30
N GLU A 76 25.24 -11.03 -10.78
CA GLU A 76 24.26 -10.57 -9.79
C GLU A 76 22.85 -10.51 -10.41
N ALA A 77 22.72 -10.16 -11.69
CA ALA A 77 21.47 -10.17 -12.43
C ALA A 77 20.86 -11.59 -12.53
N ALA A 78 21.68 -12.60 -12.80
CA ALA A 78 21.24 -13.99 -12.85
C ALA A 78 20.75 -14.48 -11.48
N ASP A 79 21.48 -14.18 -10.41
CA ASP A 79 21.09 -14.53 -9.04
C ASP A 79 19.79 -13.82 -8.61
N VAL A 80 19.65 -12.55 -8.94
CA VAL A 80 18.42 -11.78 -8.68
C VAL A 80 17.25 -12.39 -9.44
N LEU A 81 17.44 -12.76 -10.70
CA LEU A 81 16.41 -13.40 -11.52
C LEU A 81 16.00 -14.75 -10.95
N ALA A 82 16.97 -15.59 -10.55
CA ALA A 82 16.70 -16.88 -9.92
C ALA A 82 15.86 -16.73 -8.63
N ARG A 83 16.22 -15.77 -7.76
CA ARG A 83 15.45 -15.48 -6.55
C ARG A 83 14.02 -14.97 -6.86
N ARG A 84 13.86 -14.16 -7.91
CA ARG A 84 12.54 -13.68 -8.35
C ARG A 84 11.67 -14.82 -8.86
N VAL A 85 12.21 -15.69 -9.70
CA VAL A 85 11.50 -16.86 -10.20
C VAL A 85 11.15 -17.82 -9.07
N ALA A 86 12.05 -18.04 -8.11
CA ALA A 86 11.76 -18.86 -6.93
C ALA A 86 10.60 -18.30 -6.08
N ARG A 87 10.43 -16.97 -6.02
CA ARG A 87 9.27 -16.33 -5.38
C ARG A 87 7.99 -16.54 -6.19
N LEU A 88 8.06 -16.42 -7.53
CA LEU A 88 6.91 -16.63 -8.42
C LEU A 88 6.41 -18.07 -8.36
N LYS A 89 7.30 -19.07 -8.20
CA LYS A 89 6.90 -20.47 -7.98
C LYS A 89 5.98 -20.68 -6.75
N ARG A 90 6.07 -19.78 -5.75
CA ARG A 90 5.26 -19.81 -4.54
C ARG A 90 4.14 -18.78 -4.56
N ASN A 91 3.90 -18.13 -5.70
CA ASN A 91 2.90 -17.09 -5.81
C ASN A 91 1.49 -17.70 -5.77
N PRO A 92 0.65 -17.37 -4.77
CA PRO A 92 -0.66 -17.99 -4.60
C PRO A 92 -1.61 -17.71 -5.76
N TYR A 93 -1.49 -16.55 -6.41
CA TYR A 93 -2.32 -16.21 -7.56
C TYR A 93 -1.98 -17.07 -8.78
N LEU A 94 -0.68 -17.24 -9.10
CA LEU A 94 -0.26 -18.09 -10.21
C LEU A 94 -0.69 -19.54 -10.01
N VAL A 95 -0.52 -20.06 -8.78
CA VAL A 95 -0.97 -21.41 -8.43
C VAL A 95 -2.49 -21.54 -8.57
N ALA A 96 -3.26 -20.58 -8.08
CA ALA A 96 -4.72 -20.60 -8.15
C ALA A 96 -5.27 -20.47 -9.58
N THR A 97 -4.54 -19.83 -10.49
CA THR A 97 -4.94 -19.70 -11.90
C THR A 97 -4.52 -20.87 -12.78
N GLY A 98 -3.90 -21.90 -12.21
CA GLY A 98 -3.43 -23.08 -12.94
C GLY A 98 -2.20 -22.79 -13.83
N PHE A 99 -1.49 -21.70 -13.58
CA PHE A 99 -0.23 -21.43 -14.29
C PHE A 99 0.81 -22.48 -13.92
N ASP A 100 1.51 -23.05 -14.91
CA ASP A 100 2.55 -24.06 -14.65
C ASP A 100 3.79 -23.43 -14.01
N VAL A 101 3.72 -23.27 -12.68
CA VAL A 101 4.82 -22.70 -11.89
C VAL A 101 6.01 -23.64 -11.77
N ALA A 102 5.82 -24.95 -12.02
CA ALA A 102 6.90 -25.94 -11.96
C ALA A 102 7.88 -25.78 -13.14
N ALA A 103 7.33 -25.48 -14.33
CA ALA A 103 8.11 -25.27 -15.55
C ALA A 103 8.87 -23.92 -15.59
N LEU A 104 8.70 -23.05 -14.56
CA LEU A 104 9.41 -21.78 -14.54
C LEU A 104 10.92 -21.97 -14.38
N GLU A 105 11.66 -21.50 -15.35
CA GLU A 105 13.13 -21.43 -15.31
C GLU A 105 13.61 -20.01 -15.00
N PRO A 106 14.85 -19.84 -14.47
CA PRO A 106 15.41 -18.52 -14.20
C PRO A 106 15.89 -17.82 -15.47
N THR A 107 15.01 -17.71 -16.48
CA THR A 107 15.24 -17.02 -17.75
C THR A 107 14.37 -15.76 -17.84
N PRO A 108 14.80 -14.70 -18.55
CA PRO A 108 14.01 -13.50 -18.75
C PRO A 108 12.66 -13.78 -19.40
N GLU A 109 12.60 -14.72 -20.34
CA GLU A 109 11.39 -15.10 -21.08
C GLU A 109 10.38 -15.77 -20.15
N SER A 110 10.82 -16.75 -19.35
CA SER A 110 10.00 -17.44 -18.37
C SER A 110 9.48 -16.48 -17.29
N TYR A 111 10.34 -15.57 -16.84
CA TYR A 111 9.93 -14.50 -15.90
C TYR A 111 8.86 -13.58 -16.51
N ALA A 112 9.04 -13.15 -17.78
CA ALA A 112 8.09 -12.29 -18.47
C ALA A 112 6.72 -12.98 -18.66
N ALA A 113 6.72 -14.27 -19.02
CA ALA A 113 5.51 -15.08 -19.13
C ALA A 113 4.74 -15.17 -17.82
N ALA A 114 5.42 -15.38 -16.69
CA ALA A 114 4.79 -15.43 -15.36
C ALA A 114 4.29 -14.05 -14.89
N ILE A 115 4.94 -12.97 -15.29
CA ILE A 115 4.52 -11.60 -14.92
C ILE A 115 3.30 -11.13 -15.72
N ALA A 116 3.08 -11.62 -16.93
CA ALA A 116 1.96 -11.18 -17.78
C ALA A 116 0.57 -11.32 -17.11
N PRO A 117 0.17 -12.49 -16.56
CA PRO A 117 -1.10 -12.64 -15.85
C PRO A 117 -1.17 -11.79 -14.57
N LEU A 118 -0.05 -11.59 -13.88
CA LEU A 118 0.00 -10.72 -12.70
C LEU A 118 -0.23 -9.25 -13.05
N LYS A 119 0.29 -8.77 -14.18
CA LYS A 119 0.02 -7.41 -14.68
C LYS A 119 -1.46 -7.20 -15.00
N GLU A 120 -2.11 -8.19 -15.57
CA GLU A 120 -3.53 -8.10 -15.90
C GLU A 120 -4.38 -8.08 -14.62
N GLU A 121 -4.08 -8.93 -13.65
CA GLU A 121 -4.77 -8.89 -12.36
C GLU A 121 -4.50 -7.60 -11.59
N ALA A 122 -3.27 -7.08 -11.62
CA ALA A 122 -2.97 -5.77 -11.04
C ALA A 122 -3.82 -4.63 -11.64
N ARG A 123 -4.12 -4.68 -12.95
CA ARG A 123 -5.04 -3.74 -13.60
C ARG A 123 -6.47 -3.89 -13.07
N ARG A 124 -6.95 -5.13 -12.86
CA ARG A 124 -8.28 -5.41 -12.32
C ARG A 124 -8.40 -4.93 -10.87
N VAL A 125 -7.40 -5.26 -10.05
CA VAL A 125 -7.33 -4.80 -8.65
C VAL A 125 -7.38 -3.27 -8.61
N ARG A 126 -6.54 -2.59 -9.37
CA ARG A 126 -6.52 -1.12 -9.42
C ARG A 126 -7.88 -0.53 -9.84
N LYS A 127 -8.51 -1.06 -10.91
CA LYS A 127 -9.82 -0.59 -11.36
C LYS A 127 -10.88 -0.73 -10.27
N ARG A 128 -10.87 -1.84 -9.52
CA ARG A 128 -11.77 -2.08 -8.40
C ARG A 128 -11.61 -1.02 -7.32
N TYR A 129 -10.37 -0.74 -6.89
CA TYR A 129 -10.10 0.28 -5.88
C TYR A 129 -10.50 1.69 -6.34
N VAL A 130 -10.23 2.05 -7.59
CA VAL A 130 -10.65 3.35 -8.16
C VAL A 130 -12.18 3.48 -8.13
N ALA A 131 -12.92 2.46 -8.56
CA ALA A 131 -14.38 2.46 -8.53
C ALA A 131 -14.92 2.59 -7.09
N HIS A 132 -14.41 1.78 -6.15
CA HIS A 132 -14.81 1.85 -4.75
C HIS A 132 -14.54 3.23 -4.13
N LEU A 133 -13.37 3.80 -4.42
CA LEU A 133 -13.00 5.12 -3.92
C LEU A 133 -13.91 6.20 -4.48
N PHE A 134 -14.21 6.15 -5.78
CA PHE A 134 -15.13 7.09 -6.41
C PHE A 134 -16.52 7.08 -5.77
N TYR A 135 -17.10 5.90 -5.55
CA TYR A 135 -18.40 5.80 -4.86
C TYR A 135 -18.34 6.24 -3.41
N ALA A 136 -17.31 5.87 -2.68
CA ALA A 136 -17.15 6.23 -1.28
C ALA A 136 -17.02 7.75 -1.08
N THR A 137 -16.22 8.42 -1.90
CA THR A 137 -16.03 9.88 -1.84
C THR A 137 -17.26 10.65 -2.37
N ALA A 138 -18.01 10.11 -3.33
CA ALA A 138 -19.24 10.72 -3.83
C ALA A 138 -20.36 10.78 -2.76
N ILE A 139 -20.34 9.85 -1.80
CA ILE A 139 -21.34 9.80 -0.71
C ILE A 139 -20.87 10.62 0.50
N SER A 140 -19.57 10.75 0.69
CA SER A 140 -19.00 11.48 1.81
C SER A 140 -19.14 12.98 1.62
N GLN A 141 -19.65 13.66 2.65
CA GLN A 141 -19.78 15.12 2.68
C GLN A 141 -18.77 15.76 3.66
N ASN A 142 -17.81 14.98 4.15
CA ASN A 142 -16.85 15.41 5.15
C ASN A 142 -15.42 15.19 4.64
N GLY A 143 -14.66 16.29 4.46
CA GLY A 143 -13.30 16.25 3.93
C GLY A 143 -12.33 15.42 4.76
N PHE A 144 -12.52 15.29 6.08
CA PHE A 144 -11.71 14.40 6.91
C PHE A 144 -12.00 12.94 6.61
N LEU A 145 -13.26 12.56 6.49
CA LEU A 145 -13.68 11.20 6.14
C LEU A 145 -13.19 10.82 4.74
N ASP A 146 -13.28 11.75 3.78
CA ASP A 146 -12.72 11.57 2.43
C ASP A 146 -11.23 11.29 2.47
N ALA A 147 -10.46 12.09 3.20
CA ALA A 147 -9.03 11.89 3.34
C ALA A 147 -8.69 10.53 3.98
N ALA A 148 -9.44 10.11 4.99
CA ALA A 148 -9.27 8.82 5.64
C ALA A 148 -9.60 7.65 4.69
N LEU A 149 -10.68 7.75 3.91
CA LEU A 149 -11.07 6.76 2.91
C LEU A 149 -10.02 6.65 1.79
N ILE A 150 -9.54 7.78 1.27
CA ILE A 150 -8.47 7.83 0.25
C ILE A 150 -7.20 7.18 0.78
N LEU A 151 -6.77 7.53 1.99
CA LEU A 151 -5.56 6.96 2.60
C LEU A 151 -5.69 5.45 2.79
N SER A 152 -6.81 4.99 3.37
CA SER A 152 -7.09 3.58 3.58
C SER A 152 -7.11 2.80 2.27
N ALA A 153 -7.77 3.32 1.24
CA ALA A 153 -7.82 2.70 -0.08
C ALA A 153 -6.41 2.57 -0.69
N HIS A 154 -5.57 3.61 -0.59
CA HIS A 154 -4.20 3.57 -1.10
C HIS A 154 -3.32 2.56 -0.36
N VAL A 155 -3.43 2.49 0.97
CA VAL A 155 -2.68 1.51 1.78
C VAL A 155 -3.08 0.09 1.41
N ASN A 156 -4.39 -0.18 1.30
CA ASN A 156 -4.88 -1.52 0.94
C ASN A 156 -4.56 -1.89 -0.50
N LEU A 157 -4.72 -0.97 -1.47
CA LEU A 157 -4.28 -1.18 -2.86
C LEU A 157 -2.79 -1.54 -2.91
N THR A 158 -1.95 -0.78 -2.21
CA THR A 158 -0.50 -1.02 -2.15
C THR A 158 -0.20 -2.40 -1.57
N LYS A 159 -0.87 -2.78 -0.48
CA LYS A 159 -0.74 -4.11 0.14
C LYS A 159 -1.12 -5.21 -0.86
N ASP A 160 -2.25 -5.08 -1.54
CA ASP A 160 -2.75 -6.10 -2.47
C ASP A 160 -1.83 -6.25 -3.68
N LEU A 161 -1.31 -5.14 -4.23
CA LEU A 161 -0.32 -5.18 -5.31
C LEU A 161 0.99 -5.82 -4.85
N PHE A 162 1.49 -5.51 -3.67
CA PHE A 162 2.70 -6.14 -3.14
C PHE A 162 2.49 -7.65 -2.88
N THR A 163 1.32 -8.03 -2.39
CA THR A 163 0.96 -9.44 -2.21
C THR A 163 0.92 -10.16 -3.57
N LEU A 164 0.30 -9.53 -4.57
CA LEU A 164 0.19 -10.08 -5.92
C LEU A 164 1.56 -10.32 -6.56
N TYR A 165 2.53 -9.41 -6.39
CA TYR A 165 3.89 -9.55 -6.93
C TYR A 165 4.87 -10.26 -6.00
N GLY A 166 4.44 -10.66 -4.80
CA GLY A 166 5.25 -11.40 -3.85
C GLY A 166 6.39 -10.58 -3.22
N GLY A 167 6.27 -9.26 -3.14
CA GLY A 167 7.28 -8.43 -2.50
C GLY A 167 6.92 -6.95 -2.43
N ARG A 168 7.56 -6.21 -1.51
CA ARG A 168 7.36 -4.78 -1.34
C ARG A 168 8.47 -3.96 -1.98
N ALA A 169 8.12 -2.80 -2.55
CA ALA A 169 9.09 -1.78 -2.92
C ALA A 169 9.69 -1.11 -1.67
N THR A 170 10.97 -0.77 -1.72
CA THR A 170 11.57 0.07 -0.68
C THR A 170 11.31 1.55 -0.98
N ALA A 171 11.43 2.41 0.05
CA ALA A 171 11.33 3.87 -0.15
C ALA A 171 12.36 4.38 -1.18
N ARG A 172 13.51 3.71 -1.30
CA ARG A 172 14.54 4.01 -2.29
C ARG A 172 14.08 3.69 -3.71
N ASP A 173 13.37 2.56 -3.89
CA ASP A 173 12.85 2.14 -5.20
C ASP A 173 11.73 3.07 -5.65
N LEU A 174 10.81 3.42 -4.74
CA LEU A 174 9.75 4.39 -5.01
C LEU A 174 10.32 5.75 -5.40
N TRP A 175 11.40 6.20 -4.73
CA TRP A 175 12.10 7.42 -5.10
C TRP A 175 12.78 7.32 -6.47
N GLY A 176 13.36 6.16 -6.80
CA GLY A 176 13.93 5.89 -8.12
C GLY A 176 12.89 5.96 -9.24
N VAL A 177 11.69 5.43 -9.02
CA VAL A 177 10.57 5.53 -9.96
C VAL A 177 10.09 6.97 -10.09
N ALA A 178 9.88 7.68 -9.00
CA ALA A 178 9.48 9.08 -9.01
C ALA A 178 10.49 9.96 -9.80
N LYS A 179 11.80 9.72 -9.60
CA LYS A 179 12.85 10.46 -10.32
C LYS A 179 12.88 10.21 -11.85
N ARG A 180 12.33 9.06 -12.31
CA ARG A 180 12.25 8.74 -13.74
C ARG A 180 10.98 9.27 -14.41
N LEU A 181 9.99 9.66 -13.62
CA LEU A 181 8.72 10.20 -14.11
C LEU A 181 8.72 11.73 -14.21
N TYR A 182 9.70 12.38 -13.58
CA TYR A 182 9.95 13.82 -13.61
C TYR A 182 11.37 14.14 -14.14
#